data_9327e4918ae51adba55286b478134a76
#
_entry.id   9327e4918ae51adba55286b478134a76
#
_cell.length_a   1.000
_cell.length_b   1.000
_cell.length_c   1.000
_cell.angle_alpha   90.00
_cell.angle_beta   90.00
_cell.angle_gamma   90.00
#
_symmetry.space_group_name_H-M   'P 1'
#
loop_
_entity.id
_entity.type
_entity.pdbx_description
1 polymer ?
#
loop_
_entity_poly.entity_id
_entity_poly.type
_entity_poly.pdbx_seq_one_letter_code
_entity_poly.pdbx_strand_id
1 'polypeptide(L)'
;MSSPVSNENARWTACAVAAVLLIGIAALWHATLGFRVVATEDGRRLSVAESPLAVPAVRAALASGESGTLPGLLARDGRVTLATFIYTRCNAVCSALGSEMQQLQKAIRARGLQDRVRLLSISFDPHDTPAVLAAYAKRMQADPDIWHFAAIPDASERSKLLAQFGVIVIPAPLGEFQHNAAFHTLTAGHLTAITDYDTPIAELVSTLGSHPKVDGYGHPAGSAIAEVVR
;
A
#
# COMPACT_ATOMS: atom_id res chain seq x y z
N MET A 1 28.02 65.69 13.78
CA MET A 1 29.03 64.62 13.73
C MET A 1 28.31 63.32 13.83
N SER A 2 27.94 62.67 12.68
CA SER A 2 27.32 61.38 12.63
C SER A 2 28.41 60.33 12.54
N SER A 3 28.53 59.52 13.57
CA SER A 3 29.53 58.44 13.66
C SER A 3 29.34 57.43 12.53
N PRO A 4 30.38 56.94 11.89
CA PRO A 4 30.31 55.83 10.97
C PRO A 4 30.22 54.52 11.78
N VAL A 5 29.12 54.34 12.51
CA VAL A 5 28.82 53.03 13.07
C VAL A 5 28.33 52.20 11.92
N SER A 6 29.22 51.37 11.40
CA SER A 6 28.88 50.01 11.19
C SER A 6 28.61 49.46 9.79
N ASN A 7 29.40 49.74 8.85
CA ASN A 7 29.41 48.88 7.66
C ASN A 7 29.95 47.47 8.01
N GLU A 8 30.87 47.40 8.99
CA GLU A 8 31.40 46.11 9.47
C GLU A 8 30.35 45.30 10.23
N ASN A 9 29.65 45.90 11.21
CA ASN A 9 28.59 45.18 11.97
C ASN A 9 27.47 44.73 11.05
N ALA A 10 27.05 45.53 10.07
CA ALA A 10 26.05 45.14 9.09
C ALA A 10 26.52 43.96 8.22
N ARG A 11 27.78 43.92 7.85
CA ARG A 11 28.39 42.81 7.09
C ARG A 11 28.43 41.52 7.92
N TRP A 12 28.88 41.63 9.18
CA TRP A 12 28.85 40.46 10.10
C TRP A 12 27.46 39.95 10.37
N THR A 13 26.48 40.82 10.56
CA THR A 13 25.06 40.43 10.71
C THR A 13 24.54 39.76 9.45
N ALA A 14 24.82 40.29 8.27
CA ALA A 14 24.42 39.69 7.01
C ALA A 14 25.07 38.33 6.80
N CYS A 15 26.35 38.16 7.12
CA CYS A 15 27.01 36.86 7.07
C CYS A 15 26.42 35.86 8.07
N ALA A 16 26.10 36.27 9.29
CA ALA A 16 25.45 35.40 10.29
C ALA A 16 24.06 34.96 9.85
N VAL A 17 23.25 35.88 9.32
CA VAL A 17 21.93 35.57 8.77
C VAL A 17 22.02 34.59 7.58
N ALA A 18 22.96 34.85 6.66
CA ALA A 18 23.19 33.95 5.52
C ALA A 18 23.64 32.54 5.99
N ALA A 19 24.51 32.45 6.98
CA ALA A 19 24.94 31.17 7.55
C ALA A 19 23.78 30.41 8.20
N VAL A 20 22.91 31.07 8.97
CA VAL A 20 21.74 30.47 9.59
C VAL A 20 20.76 29.98 8.53
N LEU A 21 20.52 30.76 7.47
CA LEU A 21 19.65 30.36 6.37
C LEU A 21 20.21 29.12 5.62
N LEU A 22 21.52 29.12 5.33
CA LEU A 22 22.15 27.98 4.66
C LEU A 22 22.11 26.71 5.51
N ILE A 23 22.36 26.82 6.82
CA ILE A 23 22.24 25.70 7.75
C ILE A 23 20.79 25.22 7.83
N GLY A 24 19.82 26.13 7.89
CA GLY A 24 18.39 25.81 7.90
C GLY A 24 17.94 25.07 6.62
N ILE A 25 18.38 25.57 5.46
CA ILE A 25 18.10 24.93 4.17
C ILE A 25 18.76 23.54 4.10
N ALA A 26 20.01 23.42 4.51
CA ALA A 26 20.72 22.14 4.52
C ALA A 26 20.07 21.13 5.48
N ALA A 27 19.66 21.57 6.66
CA ALA A 27 18.94 20.74 7.61
C ALA A 27 17.58 20.28 7.05
N LEU A 28 16.84 21.20 6.43
CA LEU A 28 15.56 20.88 5.78
C LEU A 28 15.76 19.92 4.60
N TRP A 29 16.76 20.16 3.76
CA TRP A 29 17.13 19.26 2.66
C TRP A 29 17.43 17.85 3.17
N HIS A 30 18.19 17.73 4.23
CA HIS A 30 18.55 16.43 4.82
C HIS A 30 17.32 15.74 5.46
N ALA A 31 16.51 16.50 6.21
CA ALA A 31 15.33 15.99 6.89
C ALA A 31 14.22 15.55 5.91
N THR A 32 14.15 16.16 4.72
CA THR A 32 13.12 15.87 3.72
C THR A 32 13.62 15.02 2.54
N LEU A 33 14.77 14.38 2.67
CA LEU A 33 15.42 13.60 1.61
C LEU A 33 15.47 14.36 0.27
N GLY A 34 15.97 15.56 0.30
CA GLY A 34 16.05 16.43 -0.88
C GLY A 34 14.71 17.03 -1.29
N PHE A 35 13.86 17.38 -0.33
CA PHE A 35 12.48 17.88 -0.50
C PHE A 35 11.52 16.85 -1.15
N ARG A 36 11.88 15.57 -1.19
CA ARG A 36 11.02 14.49 -1.71
C ARG A 36 9.99 14.00 -0.69
N VAL A 37 10.23 14.28 0.59
CA VAL A 37 9.38 13.81 1.70
C VAL A 37 8.98 15.02 2.53
N VAL A 38 7.68 15.31 2.52
CA VAL A 38 7.10 16.40 3.32
C VAL A 38 6.33 15.86 4.52
N ALA A 39 5.85 14.62 4.43
CA ALA A 39 5.11 13.92 5.47
C ALA A 39 5.75 12.55 5.78
N THR A 40 5.48 12.02 6.97
CA THR A 40 5.95 10.69 7.40
C THR A 40 5.48 9.58 6.45
N GLU A 41 4.29 9.73 5.89
CA GLU A 41 3.72 8.75 4.95
C GLU A 41 4.46 8.75 3.61
N ASP A 42 4.86 9.91 3.08
CA ASP A 42 5.67 9.99 1.86
C ASP A 42 7.03 9.31 2.05
N GLY A 43 7.64 9.48 3.23
CA GLY A 43 8.87 8.79 3.60
C GLY A 43 8.71 7.28 3.62
N ARG A 44 7.60 6.80 4.15
CA ARG A 44 7.26 5.39 4.17
C ARG A 44 7.06 4.83 2.77
N ARG A 45 6.32 5.52 1.90
CA ARG A 45 6.08 5.12 0.50
C ARG A 45 7.39 5.00 -0.26
N LEU A 46 8.26 5.99 -0.12
CA LEU A 46 9.58 5.97 -0.72
C LEU A 46 10.42 4.80 -0.20
N SER A 47 10.45 4.60 1.12
CA SER A 47 11.18 3.50 1.75
C SER A 47 10.71 2.13 1.26
N VAL A 48 9.40 1.92 1.13
CA VAL A 48 8.82 0.67 0.60
C VAL A 48 9.19 0.47 -0.88
N ALA A 49 9.18 1.53 -1.69
CA ALA A 49 9.56 1.45 -3.10
C ALA A 49 11.04 1.13 -3.30
N GLU A 50 11.92 1.67 -2.45
CA GLU A 50 13.37 1.44 -2.49
C GLU A 50 13.78 0.11 -1.84
N SER A 51 13.03 -0.33 -0.82
CA SER A 51 13.29 -1.57 -0.07
C SER A 51 11.97 -2.29 0.23
N PRO A 52 11.50 -3.16 -0.67
CA PRO A 52 10.26 -3.90 -0.51
C PRO A 52 10.20 -4.71 0.78
N LEU A 53 9.07 -4.68 1.47
CA LEU A 53 8.86 -5.34 2.75
C LEU A 53 8.20 -6.71 2.56
N ALA A 54 8.79 -7.76 3.12
CA ALA A 54 8.17 -9.09 3.07
C ALA A 54 6.78 -9.08 3.74
N VAL A 55 5.77 -9.65 3.08
CA VAL A 55 4.44 -9.82 3.67
C VAL A 55 4.53 -10.81 4.84
N PRO A 56 4.06 -10.45 6.05
CA PRO A 56 4.18 -11.34 7.20
C PRO A 56 3.35 -12.62 7.00
N ALA A 57 3.87 -13.74 7.49
CA ALA A 57 3.25 -15.06 7.38
C ALA A 57 2.06 -15.21 8.36
N VAL A 58 1.10 -14.27 8.28
CA VAL A 58 -0.13 -14.30 9.07
C VAL A 58 -1.15 -15.27 8.45
N ARG A 59 -1.98 -15.89 9.29
CA ARG A 59 -3.06 -16.74 8.83
C ARG A 59 -4.22 -15.89 8.28
N ALA A 60 -4.59 -16.16 7.04
CA ALA A 60 -5.73 -15.54 6.39
C ALA A 60 -6.79 -16.59 6.07
N ALA A 61 -8.05 -16.19 6.23
CA ALA A 61 -9.22 -16.97 5.82
C ALA A 61 -9.96 -16.20 4.74
N LEU A 62 -10.05 -16.77 3.55
CA LEU A 62 -10.71 -16.14 2.40
C LEU A 62 -12.22 -16.30 2.47
N ALA A 63 -12.94 -15.38 1.85
CA ALA A 63 -14.40 -15.47 1.65
C ALA A 63 -14.83 -16.73 0.87
N SER A 64 -13.94 -17.31 0.07
CA SER A 64 -14.14 -18.60 -0.62
C SER A 64 -14.17 -19.82 0.32
N GLY A 65 -13.79 -19.65 1.60
CA GLY A 65 -13.61 -20.74 2.57
C GLY A 65 -12.19 -21.30 2.62
N GLU A 66 -11.32 -20.88 1.73
CA GLU A 66 -9.92 -21.27 1.72
C GLU A 66 -9.15 -20.55 2.85
N SER A 67 -8.17 -21.25 3.44
CA SER A 67 -7.32 -20.70 4.52
C SER A 67 -5.85 -21.07 4.33
N GLY A 68 -4.97 -20.22 4.79
CA GLY A 68 -3.52 -20.43 4.71
C GLY A 68 -2.74 -19.23 5.21
N THR A 69 -1.43 -19.24 5.05
CA THR A 69 -0.64 -18.04 5.27
C THR A 69 -0.88 -17.04 4.13
N LEU A 70 -0.98 -15.76 4.45
CA LEU A 70 -1.24 -14.73 3.43
C LEU A 70 -0.23 -14.79 2.28
N PRO A 71 1.11 -14.85 2.49
CA PRO A 71 2.06 -15.02 1.40
C PRO A 71 1.82 -16.28 0.58
N GLY A 72 1.50 -17.42 1.23
CA GLY A 72 1.23 -18.67 0.55
C GLY A 72 -0.01 -18.61 -0.35
N LEU A 73 -1.08 -17.94 0.09
CA LEU A 73 -2.28 -17.71 -0.72
C LEU A 73 -1.99 -16.79 -1.92
N LEU A 74 -1.11 -15.80 -1.74
CA LEU A 74 -0.74 -14.85 -2.79
C LEU A 74 0.20 -15.46 -3.84
N ALA A 75 1.10 -16.36 -3.44
CA ALA A 75 2.11 -16.94 -4.32
C ALA A 75 1.57 -17.96 -5.33
N ARG A 76 0.36 -18.49 -5.13
CA ARG A 76 -0.16 -19.64 -5.90
C ARG A 76 -0.26 -19.45 -7.41
N ASP A 77 -0.57 -18.26 -7.84
CA ASP A 77 -0.82 -17.95 -9.26
C ASP A 77 0.12 -16.90 -9.85
N GLY A 78 1.04 -16.38 -9.04
CA GLY A 78 2.06 -15.42 -9.46
C GLY A 78 1.51 -14.05 -9.91
N ARG A 79 0.23 -13.76 -9.60
CA ARG A 79 -0.37 -12.47 -9.93
C ARG A 79 0.12 -11.36 -9.03
N VAL A 80 0.29 -10.17 -9.59
CA VAL A 80 0.41 -8.95 -8.80
C VAL A 80 -0.91 -8.71 -8.07
N THR A 81 -0.84 -8.38 -6.80
CA THR A 81 -2.02 -8.14 -5.97
C THR A 81 -2.09 -6.67 -5.57
N LEU A 82 -3.19 -6.00 -5.86
CA LEU A 82 -3.54 -4.71 -5.30
C LEU A 82 -4.41 -4.94 -4.06
N ALA A 83 -3.87 -4.69 -2.88
CA ALA A 83 -4.56 -4.89 -1.62
C ALA A 83 -5.06 -3.58 -1.03
N THR A 84 -6.22 -3.64 -0.35
CA THR A 84 -6.76 -2.56 0.48
C THR A 84 -7.29 -3.13 1.79
N PHE A 85 -7.37 -2.29 2.82
CA PHE A 85 -7.91 -2.66 4.13
C PHE A 85 -9.31 -2.11 4.30
N ILE A 86 -10.22 -2.92 4.81
CA ILE A 86 -11.65 -2.62 4.92
C ILE A 86 -12.23 -3.11 6.25
N TYR A 87 -13.47 -2.72 6.53
CA TYR A 87 -14.39 -3.42 7.42
C TYR A 87 -15.81 -3.36 6.84
N THR A 88 -16.59 -4.45 6.98
CA THR A 88 -17.83 -4.61 6.19
C THR A 88 -18.99 -3.76 6.69
N ARG A 89 -18.95 -3.25 7.94
CA ARG A 89 -19.99 -2.43 8.58
C ARG A 89 -19.85 -0.93 8.30
N CYS A 90 -18.84 -0.52 7.55
CA CYS A 90 -18.61 0.87 7.18
C CYS A 90 -19.68 1.38 6.22
N ASN A 91 -20.33 2.49 6.57
CA ASN A 91 -21.40 3.08 5.77
C ASN A 91 -20.96 4.28 4.91
N ALA A 92 -19.78 4.84 5.13
CA ALA A 92 -19.33 6.07 4.45
C ALA A 92 -18.10 5.87 3.55
N VAL A 93 -16.92 5.69 4.14
CA VAL A 93 -15.64 5.64 3.39
C VAL A 93 -15.50 4.35 2.57
N CYS A 94 -16.00 3.23 3.07
CA CYS A 94 -15.90 1.94 2.37
C CYS A 94 -16.81 1.86 1.13
N SER A 95 -17.87 2.68 1.04
CA SER A 95 -18.63 2.78 -0.20
C SER A 95 -17.81 3.45 -1.31
N ALA A 96 -16.99 4.43 -1.00
CA ALA A 96 -16.06 5.05 -1.95
C ALA A 96 -14.97 4.07 -2.39
N LEU A 97 -14.25 3.43 -1.44
CA LEU A 97 -13.25 2.39 -1.74
C LEU A 97 -13.86 1.21 -2.49
N GLY A 98 -15.07 0.77 -2.12
CA GLY A 98 -15.79 -0.29 -2.82
C GLY A 98 -16.10 0.10 -4.27
N SER A 99 -16.46 1.36 -4.50
CA SER A 99 -16.67 1.90 -5.85
C SER A 99 -15.39 1.92 -6.67
N GLU A 100 -14.26 2.35 -6.08
CA GLU A 100 -12.95 2.32 -6.75
C GLU A 100 -12.52 0.88 -7.09
N MET A 101 -12.68 -0.06 -6.17
CA MET A 101 -12.38 -1.48 -6.41
C MET A 101 -13.27 -2.08 -7.51
N GLN A 102 -14.56 -1.69 -7.59
CA GLN A 102 -15.44 -2.09 -8.70
C GLN A 102 -14.97 -1.54 -10.04
N GLN A 103 -14.52 -0.29 -10.08
CA GLN A 103 -14.00 0.33 -11.30
C GLN A 103 -12.66 -0.31 -11.70
N LEU A 104 -11.77 -0.60 -10.74
CA LEU A 104 -10.53 -1.35 -10.97
C LEU A 104 -10.80 -2.73 -11.54
N GLN A 105 -11.75 -3.47 -10.97
CA GLN A 105 -12.17 -4.79 -11.48
C GLN A 105 -12.62 -4.70 -12.96
N LYS A 106 -13.47 -3.72 -13.29
CA LYS A 106 -13.93 -3.48 -14.66
C LYS A 106 -12.77 -3.15 -15.61
N ALA A 107 -11.84 -2.30 -15.17
CA ALA A 107 -10.69 -1.90 -15.97
C ALA A 107 -9.69 -3.04 -16.18
N ILE A 108 -9.46 -3.90 -15.17
CA ILE A 108 -8.64 -5.11 -15.27
C ILE A 108 -9.24 -6.06 -16.31
N ARG A 109 -10.55 -6.31 -16.23
CA ARG A 109 -11.26 -7.17 -17.19
C ARG A 109 -11.23 -6.60 -18.60
N ALA A 110 -11.51 -5.32 -18.76
CA ALA A 110 -11.51 -4.65 -20.06
C ALA A 110 -10.14 -4.69 -20.78
N ARG A 111 -9.05 -4.78 -20.01
CA ARG A 111 -7.68 -4.87 -20.53
C ARG A 111 -7.16 -6.32 -20.63
N GLY A 112 -7.96 -7.33 -20.28
CA GLY A 112 -7.53 -8.74 -20.28
C GLY A 112 -6.42 -9.06 -19.28
N LEU A 113 -6.40 -8.37 -18.13
CA LEU A 113 -5.34 -8.49 -17.12
C LEU A 113 -5.71 -9.42 -15.95
N GLN A 114 -6.85 -10.12 -15.99
CA GLN A 114 -7.34 -10.99 -14.90
C GLN A 114 -6.36 -12.11 -14.53
N ASP A 115 -5.56 -12.57 -15.48
CA ASP A 115 -4.54 -13.60 -15.23
C ASP A 115 -3.21 -13.05 -14.68
N ARG A 116 -3.08 -11.73 -14.59
CA ARG A 116 -1.87 -11.02 -14.15
C ARG A 116 -2.07 -10.20 -12.90
N VAL A 117 -3.28 -9.70 -12.70
CA VAL A 117 -3.62 -8.78 -11.61
C VAL A 117 -4.77 -9.35 -10.79
N ARG A 118 -4.65 -9.28 -9.49
CA ARG A 118 -5.68 -9.63 -8.51
C ARG A 118 -5.95 -8.44 -7.60
N LEU A 119 -7.19 -8.27 -7.20
CA LEU A 119 -7.62 -7.36 -6.15
C LEU A 119 -7.83 -8.14 -4.84
N LEU A 120 -7.44 -7.57 -3.71
CA LEU A 120 -7.61 -8.18 -2.39
C LEU A 120 -8.09 -7.15 -1.38
N SER A 121 -9.26 -7.36 -0.80
CA SER A 121 -9.73 -6.59 0.34
C SER A 121 -9.51 -7.38 1.63
N ILE A 122 -8.72 -6.84 2.56
CA ILE A 122 -8.38 -7.47 3.83
C ILE A 122 -9.17 -6.77 4.94
N SER A 123 -10.03 -7.52 5.63
CA SER A 123 -10.75 -6.94 6.77
C SER A 123 -9.88 -6.89 8.02
N PHE A 124 -9.94 -5.74 8.69
CA PHE A 124 -9.35 -5.55 10.01
C PHE A 124 -10.39 -5.68 11.17
N ASP A 125 -11.68 -5.79 10.86
CA ASP A 125 -12.72 -5.98 11.88
C ASP A 125 -12.72 -7.45 12.37
N PRO A 126 -12.58 -7.70 13.69
CA PRO A 126 -12.64 -9.05 14.23
C PRO A 126 -13.99 -9.75 14.03
N HIS A 127 -15.06 -9.01 13.72
CA HIS A 127 -16.39 -9.56 13.47
C HIS A 127 -16.58 -10.00 12.01
N ASP A 128 -15.68 -9.64 11.11
CA ASP A 128 -15.77 -10.01 9.71
C ASP A 128 -15.25 -11.45 9.49
N THR A 129 -16.17 -12.41 9.60
CA THR A 129 -15.90 -13.82 9.28
C THR A 129 -15.85 -14.04 7.76
N PRO A 130 -15.31 -15.17 7.28
CA PRO A 130 -15.39 -15.54 5.85
C PRO A 130 -16.79 -15.47 5.28
N ALA A 131 -17.81 -15.90 6.03
CA ALA A 131 -19.21 -15.83 5.61
C ALA A 131 -19.72 -14.38 5.47
N VAL A 132 -19.34 -13.48 6.39
CA VAL A 132 -19.67 -12.05 6.32
C VAL A 132 -18.98 -11.42 5.10
N LEU A 133 -17.71 -11.75 4.86
CA LEU A 133 -16.96 -11.28 3.70
C LEU A 133 -17.53 -11.81 2.38
N ALA A 134 -18.01 -13.06 2.33
CA ALA A 134 -18.68 -13.61 1.14
C ALA A 134 -19.98 -12.85 0.82
N ALA A 135 -20.79 -12.53 1.85
CA ALA A 135 -21.98 -11.71 1.68
C ALA A 135 -21.63 -10.28 1.23
N TYR A 136 -20.55 -9.71 1.75
CA TYR A 136 -20.04 -8.40 1.33
C TYR A 136 -19.55 -8.43 -0.12
N ALA A 137 -18.75 -9.42 -0.52
CA ALA A 137 -18.27 -9.61 -1.88
C ALA A 137 -19.44 -9.66 -2.89
N LYS A 138 -20.51 -10.42 -2.55
CA LYS A 138 -21.73 -10.48 -3.37
C LYS A 138 -22.41 -9.10 -3.49
N ARG A 139 -22.50 -8.35 -2.40
CA ARG A 139 -23.07 -6.99 -2.39
C ARG A 139 -22.24 -6.03 -3.25
N MET A 140 -20.91 -6.18 -3.23
CA MET A 140 -19.97 -5.40 -4.05
C MET A 140 -19.90 -5.89 -5.50
N GLN A 141 -20.63 -6.91 -5.90
CA GLN A 141 -20.56 -7.51 -7.24
C GLN A 141 -19.12 -7.91 -7.61
N ALA A 142 -18.39 -8.43 -6.62
CA ALA A 142 -17.02 -8.86 -6.83
C ALA A 142 -16.97 -10.10 -7.71
N ASP A 143 -16.12 -10.05 -8.71
CA ASP A 143 -15.78 -11.17 -9.55
C ASP A 143 -14.79 -12.09 -8.82
N PRO A 144 -15.12 -13.32 -8.50
CA PRO A 144 -14.28 -14.20 -7.71
C PRO A 144 -12.94 -14.55 -8.36
N ASP A 145 -12.81 -14.38 -9.68
CA ASP A 145 -11.54 -14.59 -10.39
C ASP A 145 -10.58 -13.40 -10.25
N ILE A 146 -11.12 -12.20 -9.96
CA ILE A 146 -10.34 -10.96 -9.90
C ILE A 146 -10.24 -10.42 -8.47
N TRP A 147 -11.35 -10.37 -7.72
CA TRP A 147 -11.43 -9.66 -6.46
C TRP A 147 -11.76 -10.59 -5.29
N HIS A 148 -10.76 -10.79 -4.45
CA HIS A 148 -10.81 -11.66 -3.26
C HIS A 148 -10.99 -10.85 -1.98
N PHE A 149 -11.49 -11.52 -0.94
CA PHE A 149 -11.66 -10.95 0.40
C PHE A 149 -11.05 -11.88 1.43
N ALA A 150 -10.34 -11.32 2.41
CA ALA A 150 -9.67 -12.06 3.46
C ALA A 150 -9.94 -11.47 4.84
N ALA A 151 -10.11 -12.32 5.84
CA ALA A 151 -10.04 -11.97 7.25
C ALA A 151 -8.73 -12.49 7.85
N ILE A 152 -8.22 -11.79 8.86
CA ILE A 152 -7.12 -12.24 9.70
C ILE A 152 -7.70 -12.52 11.11
N PRO A 153 -8.05 -13.78 11.43
CA PRO A 153 -8.79 -14.10 12.64
C PRO A 153 -8.03 -13.78 13.93
N ASP A 154 -6.72 -14.08 13.96
CA ASP A 154 -5.89 -13.83 15.13
C ASP A 154 -5.62 -12.33 15.30
N ALA A 155 -5.87 -11.81 16.52
CA ALA A 155 -5.74 -10.39 16.82
C ALA A 155 -4.28 -9.90 16.76
N SER A 156 -3.33 -10.71 17.21
CA SER A 156 -1.90 -10.38 17.21
C SER A 156 -1.36 -10.36 15.77
N GLU A 157 -1.70 -11.38 14.98
CA GLU A 157 -1.33 -11.45 13.57
C GLU A 157 -1.95 -10.29 12.77
N ARG A 158 -3.21 -9.93 13.05
CA ARG A 158 -3.89 -8.79 12.44
C ARG A 158 -3.19 -7.47 12.78
N SER A 159 -2.86 -7.24 14.05
CA SER A 159 -2.12 -6.04 14.48
C SER A 159 -0.74 -5.96 13.84
N LYS A 160 -0.03 -7.08 13.73
CA LYS A 160 1.27 -7.19 13.04
C LYS A 160 1.15 -6.84 11.56
N LEU A 161 0.13 -7.35 10.88
CA LEU A 161 -0.14 -7.05 9.47
C LEU A 161 -0.42 -5.56 9.27
N LEU A 162 -1.33 -4.98 10.05
CA LEU A 162 -1.68 -3.56 9.98
C LEU A 162 -0.46 -2.67 10.19
N ALA A 163 0.36 -2.95 11.21
CA ALA A 163 1.60 -2.22 11.48
C ALA A 163 2.59 -2.31 10.31
N GLN A 164 2.77 -3.50 9.75
CA GLN A 164 3.66 -3.72 8.60
C GLN A 164 3.20 -2.92 7.37
N PHE A 165 1.90 -2.83 7.15
CA PHE A 165 1.31 -2.09 6.03
C PHE A 165 1.10 -0.60 6.32
N GLY A 166 1.38 -0.14 7.54
CA GLY A 166 1.18 1.25 7.97
C GLY A 166 -0.29 1.65 8.06
N VAL A 167 -1.16 0.67 8.29
CA VAL A 167 -2.60 0.90 8.44
C VAL A 167 -2.90 1.26 9.89
N ILE A 168 -3.39 2.47 10.10
CA ILE A 168 -3.79 2.98 11.41
C ILE A 168 -5.30 2.83 11.53
N VAL A 169 -5.75 2.11 12.54
CA VAL A 169 -7.17 1.90 12.82
C VAL A 169 -7.49 2.47 14.20
N ILE A 170 -8.41 3.41 14.26
CA ILE A 170 -8.83 4.08 15.49
C ILE A 170 -10.31 3.74 15.72
N PRO A 171 -10.65 3.09 16.84
CA PRO A 171 -12.06 2.86 17.20
C PRO A 171 -12.84 4.18 17.31
N ALA A 172 -14.05 4.20 16.78
CA ALA A 172 -14.96 5.32 16.82
C ALA A 172 -16.29 4.91 17.51
N PRO A 173 -17.15 5.86 17.93
CA PRO A 173 -18.45 5.56 18.51
C PRO A 173 -19.30 4.64 17.63
N LEU A 174 -20.23 3.94 18.24
CA LEU A 174 -21.17 3.02 17.57
C LEU A 174 -20.53 1.82 16.86
N GLY A 175 -19.30 1.46 17.25
CA GLY A 175 -18.57 0.34 16.63
C GLY A 175 -18.01 0.63 15.25
N GLU A 176 -17.94 1.88 14.88
CA GLU A 176 -17.27 2.36 13.67
C GLU A 176 -15.75 2.44 13.88
N PHE A 177 -15.01 2.64 12.79
CA PHE A 177 -13.57 2.84 12.80
C PHE A 177 -13.19 4.01 11.89
N GLN A 178 -12.16 4.74 12.29
CA GLN A 178 -11.42 5.64 11.40
C GLN A 178 -10.12 4.93 11.01
N HIS A 179 -9.79 4.96 9.74
CA HIS A 179 -8.53 4.41 9.25
C HIS A 179 -8.02 5.21 8.05
N ASN A 180 -6.70 5.19 7.86
CA ASN A 180 -6.11 5.70 6.63
C ASN A 180 -6.38 4.74 5.48
N ALA A 181 -6.66 5.29 4.31
CA ALA A 181 -6.95 4.53 3.10
C ALA A 181 -5.78 4.64 2.12
N ALA A 182 -5.32 3.50 1.62
CA ALA A 182 -4.30 3.42 0.59
C ALA A 182 -4.45 2.10 -0.20
N PHE A 183 -3.89 2.07 -1.39
CA PHE A 183 -3.66 0.85 -2.14
C PHE A 183 -2.25 0.34 -1.89
N HIS A 184 -2.12 -0.96 -1.70
CA HIS A 184 -0.86 -1.64 -1.41
C HIS A 184 -0.57 -2.65 -2.52
N THR A 185 0.48 -2.43 -3.30
CA THR A 185 0.89 -3.37 -4.35
C THR A 185 1.79 -4.45 -3.78
N LEU A 186 1.39 -5.70 -4.00
CA LEU A 186 2.12 -6.89 -3.55
C LEU A 186 2.62 -7.67 -4.76
N THR A 187 3.91 -7.94 -4.78
CA THR A 187 4.56 -8.73 -5.85
C THR A 187 5.52 -9.73 -5.21
N ALA A 188 5.44 -10.99 -5.62
CA ALA A 188 6.32 -12.05 -5.12
C ALA A 188 6.40 -12.13 -3.58
N GLY A 189 5.27 -11.94 -2.88
CA GLY A 189 5.22 -11.99 -1.41
C GLY A 189 5.79 -10.76 -0.69
N HIS A 190 6.05 -9.66 -1.41
CA HIS A 190 6.54 -8.40 -0.85
C HIS A 190 5.57 -7.25 -1.11
N LEU A 191 5.45 -6.34 -0.15
CA LEU A 191 4.85 -5.02 -0.35
C LEU A 191 5.87 -4.16 -1.11
N THR A 192 5.55 -3.81 -2.34
CA THR A 192 6.46 -3.10 -3.27
C THR A 192 6.09 -1.65 -3.52
N ALA A 193 4.83 -1.27 -3.28
CA ALA A 193 4.39 0.12 -3.40
C ALA A 193 3.18 0.39 -2.51
N ILE A 194 3.05 1.64 -2.08
CA ILE A 194 1.85 2.19 -1.43
C ILE A 194 1.41 3.40 -2.24
N THR A 195 0.14 3.40 -2.66
CA THR A 195 -0.42 4.42 -3.56
C THR A 195 -1.69 5.00 -2.96
N ASP A 196 -1.96 6.28 -3.20
CA ASP A 196 -3.18 6.92 -2.73
C ASP A 196 -4.44 6.31 -3.35
N TYR A 197 -5.51 6.29 -2.57
CA TYR A 197 -6.80 5.74 -3.01
C TYR A 197 -7.46 6.59 -4.13
N ASP A 198 -7.08 7.85 -4.29
CA ASP A 198 -7.55 8.78 -5.33
C ASP A 198 -6.67 8.79 -6.59
N THR A 199 -5.67 7.90 -6.66
CA THR A 199 -4.85 7.72 -7.86
C THR A 199 -5.72 7.28 -9.04
N PRO A 200 -5.59 7.90 -10.22
CA PRO A 200 -6.40 7.56 -11.37
C PRO A 200 -6.33 6.07 -11.73
N ILE A 201 -7.50 5.44 -11.90
CA ILE A 201 -7.62 3.99 -12.19
C ILE A 201 -6.82 3.59 -13.43
N ALA A 202 -6.80 4.44 -14.45
CA ALA A 202 -6.05 4.18 -15.67
C ALA A 202 -4.55 4.04 -15.43
N GLU A 203 -4.01 4.85 -14.52
CA GLU A 203 -2.62 4.83 -14.09
C GLU A 203 -2.32 3.57 -13.26
N LEU A 204 -3.15 3.30 -12.23
CA LEU A 204 -3.02 2.09 -11.42
C LEU A 204 -3.01 0.82 -12.27
N VAL A 205 -3.99 0.65 -13.16
CA VAL A 205 -4.10 -0.55 -13.99
C VAL A 205 -2.95 -0.64 -15.00
N SER A 206 -2.46 0.48 -15.51
CA SER A 206 -1.27 0.52 -16.37
C SER A 206 -0.03 0.04 -15.61
N THR A 207 0.20 0.57 -14.42
CA THR A 207 1.33 0.20 -13.56
C THR A 207 1.25 -1.28 -13.16
N LEU A 208 0.10 -1.75 -12.69
CA LEU A 208 -0.09 -3.16 -12.32
C LEU A 208 0.11 -4.09 -13.52
N GLY A 209 -0.39 -3.72 -14.69
CA GLY A 209 -0.24 -4.48 -15.94
C GLY A 209 1.18 -4.53 -16.49
N SER A 210 2.07 -3.63 -16.08
CA SER A 210 3.47 -3.64 -16.48
C SER A 210 4.33 -4.64 -15.69
N HIS A 211 3.89 -5.05 -14.49
CA HIS A 211 4.62 -6.02 -13.68
C HIS A 211 4.64 -7.38 -14.37
N PRO A 212 5.80 -8.05 -14.46
CA PRO A 212 5.86 -9.41 -15.00
C PRO A 212 5.10 -10.37 -14.07
N LYS A 213 4.45 -11.39 -14.65
CA LYS A 213 3.95 -12.52 -13.86
C LYS A 213 5.16 -13.26 -13.28
N VAL A 214 5.14 -13.52 -11.98
CA VAL A 214 6.21 -14.26 -11.30
C VAL A 214 5.74 -15.67 -10.99
N ASP A 215 6.67 -16.65 -10.99
CA ASP A 215 6.37 -17.99 -10.48
C ASP A 215 6.19 -17.97 -8.95
N GLY A 216 5.77 -19.10 -8.36
CA GLY A 216 5.59 -19.23 -6.91
C GLY A 216 6.85 -19.03 -6.08
N TYR A 217 8.01 -18.88 -6.73
CA TYR A 217 9.31 -18.60 -6.12
C TYR A 217 9.80 -17.17 -6.37
N GLY A 218 9.02 -16.34 -7.06
CA GLY A 218 9.35 -14.93 -7.31
C GLY A 218 10.21 -14.70 -8.56
N HIS A 219 10.41 -15.70 -9.41
CA HIS A 219 11.13 -15.52 -10.67
C HIS A 219 10.16 -15.08 -11.78
N PRO A 220 10.59 -14.24 -12.75
CA PRO A 220 9.77 -13.90 -13.91
C PRO A 220 9.33 -15.17 -14.65
N ALA A 221 8.04 -15.36 -14.83
CA ALA A 221 7.50 -16.49 -15.57
C ALA A 221 8.00 -16.39 -17.03
N GLY A 222 8.85 -17.34 -17.44
CA GLY A 222 9.48 -17.37 -18.76
C GLY A 222 11.01 -17.27 -18.74
N SER A 223 11.66 -17.04 -17.62
CA SER A 223 13.09 -17.32 -17.50
C SER A 223 13.29 -18.83 -17.38
N ALA A 224 13.33 -19.52 -18.52
CA ALA A 224 13.87 -20.86 -18.56
C ALA A 224 15.31 -20.75 -18.03
N ILE A 225 15.55 -21.32 -16.85
CA ILE A 225 16.92 -21.62 -16.43
C ILE A 225 17.41 -22.59 -17.50
N ALA A 226 18.24 -22.10 -18.43
CA ALA A 226 19.01 -22.97 -19.28
C ALA A 226 19.87 -23.79 -18.33
N GLU A 227 19.46 -25.02 -18.15
CA GLU A 227 20.18 -26.06 -17.40
C GLU A 227 21.55 -26.23 -18.10
N VAL A 228 22.55 -25.57 -17.54
CA VAL A 228 23.94 -25.87 -17.92
C VAL A 228 24.33 -27.12 -17.12
N VAL A 229 23.91 -28.25 -17.66
CA VAL A 229 24.58 -29.52 -17.43
C VAL A 229 25.77 -29.57 -18.38
N ARG A 230 26.95 -29.40 -17.83
CA ARG A 230 28.18 -30.00 -18.37
C ARG A 230 29.13 -30.25 -17.21
#